data_bed9d364ac7df71b87f35486ffe12d7a
#
_entry.id   bed9d364ac7df71b87f35486ffe12d7a
#
_cell.length_a   1.000
_cell.length_b   1.000
_cell.length_c   1.000
_cell.angle_alpha   90.00
_cell.angle_beta   90.00
_cell.angle_gamma   90.00
#
_symmetry.space_group_name_H-M   'P 1'
#
loop_
_entity.id
_entity.type
_entity.pdbx_description
1 polymer ?
#
loop_
_entity_poly.entity_id
_entity_poly.type
_entity_poly.pdbx_seq_one_letter_code
_entity_poly.pdbx_strand_id
1 'polypeptide(L)'
;MSTDNITKVTIEVTVNAPIEKAWQYWTQPEHITQWNYAADTWQCPSATNDLRIGGKFTSRMEAKDGSFGFDFEGVYTDVVEHKQIAYALGDDRKVEVNFYAENNATRVVETFDAENQNDVEMQRGGWQAILNNFKKHVEGN
;
A
#
# COMPACT_ATOMS: atom_id res chain seq x y z
N MET A 1 12.85 25.68 10.83
CA MET A 1 12.58 25.34 10.38
C MET A 1 11.95 24.52 10.32
N SER A 2 11.44 24.29 10.33
CA SER A 2 11.04 23.30 10.37
C SER A 2 10.42 22.90 9.44
N THR A 3 10.43 22.58 9.00
CA THR A 3 10.25 21.88 8.10
C THR A 3 9.35 20.95 8.11
N ASP A 4 8.76 20.88 8.97
CA ASP A 4 8.21 19.86 9.16
C ASP A 4 6.87 19.87 8.99
N ASN A 5 6.29 20.41 8.02
CA ASN A 5 4.89 20.42 7.77
C ASN A 5 4.51 19.19 6.98
N ILE A 6 4.88 18.06 7.47
CA ILE A 6 4.45 16.80 6.87
C ILE A 6 3.01 16.56 7.27
N THR A 7 2.14 16.40 6.29
CA THR A 7 0.75 16.04 6.53
C THR A 7 0.62 14.53 6.49
N LYS A 8 0.10 13.96 7.57
CA LYS A 8 -0.17 12.53 7.63
C LYS A 8 -1.62 12.27 7.26
N VAL A 9 -1.84 11.29 6.39
CA VAL A 9 -3.16 10.92 5.92
C VAL A 9 -3.43 9.48 6.35
N THR A 10 -4.59 9.25 6.97
CA THR A 10 -4.98 7.90 7.40
C THR A 10 -6.20 7.46 6.61
N ILE A 11 -6.12 6.27 6.04
CA ILE A 11 -7.20 5.65 5.30
C ILE A 11 -7.39 4.25 5.85
N GLU A 12 -8.57 3.66 5.62
CA GLU A 12 -8.82 2.32 6.11
C GLU A 12 -9.87 1.59 5.29
N VAL A 13 -9.88 0.28 5.44
CA VAL A 13 -10.87 -0.58 4.82
C VAL A 13 -11.05 -1.80 5.72
N THR A 14 -12.25 -2.34 5.77
CA THR A 14 -12.49 -3.62 6.44
C THR A 14 -12.69 -4.68 5.36
N VAL A 15 -11.83 -5.68 5.40
CA VAL A 15 -11.81 -6.77 4.43
C VAL A 15 -12.50 -7.98 5.07
N ASN A 16 -13.45 -8.56 4.36
CA ASN A 16 -14.21 -9.69 4.89
C ASN A 16 -13.44 -10.99 4.68
N ALA A 17 -12.32 -11.13 5.38
CA ALA A 17 -11.45 -12.29 5.32
C ALA A 17 -10.58 -12.31 6.59
N PRO A 18 -10.09 -13.50 7.00
CA PRO A 18 -9.25 -13.60 8.19
C PRO A 18 -7.90 -12.92 7.98
N ILE A 19 -7.25 -12.54 9.08
CA ILE A 19 -6.03 -11.74 9.03
C ILE A 19 -4.88 -12.45 8.32
N GLU A 20 -4.81 -13.77 8.40
CA GLU A 20 -3.78 -14.54 7.70
C GLU A 20 -3.89 -14.38 6.20
N LYS A 21 -5.11 -14.39 5.68
CA LYS A 21 -5.35 -14.21 4.26
C LYS A 21 -5.06 -12.77 3.82
N ALA A 22 -5.52 -11.80 4.62
CA ALA A 22 -5.27 -10.39 4.32
C ALA A 22 -3.78 -10.10 4.26
N TRP A 23 -3.03 -10.63 5.24
CA TRP A 23 -1.58 -10.47 5.28
C TRP A 23 -0.91 -11.10 4.06
N GLN A 24 -1.30 -12.33 3.72
CA GLN A 24 -0.74 -13.05 2.59
C GLN A 24 -0.95 -12.28 1.28
N TYR A 25 -2.15 -11.78 1.06
CA TYR A 25 -2.49 -11.11 -0.19
C TYR A 25 -1.86 -9.72 -0.27
N TRP A 26 -1.51 -9.13 0.86
CA TRP A 26 -0.79 -7.85 0.89
C TRP A 26 0.69 -8.03 0.57
N THR A 27 1.28 -9.17 0.96
CA THR A 27 2.73 -9.33 0.97
C THR A 27 3.29 -10.17 -0.17
N GLN A 28 2.50 -11.03 -0.77
CA GLN A 28 2.99 -11.88 -1.85
C GLN A 28 2.92 -11.17 -3.20
N PRO A 29 4.05 -11.14 -3.95
CA PRO A 29 4.09 -10.43 -5.24
C PRO A 29 3.01 -10.83 -6.23
N GLU A 30 2.67 -12.11 -6.31
CA GLU A 30 1.65 -12.58 -7.24
C GLU A 30 0.27 -12.01 -6.92
N HIS A 31 0.03 -11.63 -5.66
CA HIS A 31 -1.20 -10.95 -5.28
C HIS A 31 -1.08 -9.44 -5.44
N ILE A 32 0.07 -8.87 -5.10
CA ILE A 32 0.30 -7.42 -5.20
C ILE A 32 -0.01 -6.92 -6.61
N THR A 33 0.41 -7.67 -7.63
CA THR A 33 0.17 -7.27 -9.02
C THR A 33 -1.30 -7.23 -9.39
N GLN A 34 -2.18 -7.84 -8.57
CA GLN A 34 -3.60 -7.91 -8.87
C GLN A 34 -4.40 -6.73 -8.32
N TRP A 35 -3.84 -5.94 -7.42
CA TRP A 35 -4.60 -4.85 -6.80
C TRP A 35 -3.86 -3.52 -6.70
N ASN A 36 -2.55 -3.48 -6.94
CA ASN A 36 -1.76 -2.30 -6.65
C ASN A 36 -1.80 -1.27 -7.78
N TYR A 37 -2.98 -0.71 -8.02
CA TYR A 37 -3.19 0.37 -8.99
C TYR A 37 -4.43 1.16 -8.57
N ALA A 38 -4.45 2.46 -8.92
CA ALA A 38 -5.50 3.35 -8.44
C ALA A 38 -6.68 3.48 -9.40
N ALA A 39 -6.52 3.09 -10.66
CA ALA A 39 -7.59 3.24 -11.66
C ALA A 39 -7.46 2.14 -12.70
N ASP A 40 -8.56 1.86 -13.41
CA ASP A 40 -8.58 0.81 -14.43
C ASP A 40 -7.66 1.09 -15.60
N THR A 41 -7.23 2.32 -15.77
CA THR A 41 -6.28 2.70 -16.82
C THR A 41 -4.83 2.42 -16.45
N TRP A 42 -4.59 1.96 -15.23
CA TRP A 42 -3.25 1.65 -14.72
C TRP A 42 -3.15 0.16 -14.37
N GLN A 43 -1.93 -0.31 -14.25
CA GLN A 43 -1.65 -1.71 -13.91
C GLN A 43 -0.34 -1.81 -13.13
N CYS A 44 -0.18 -2.94 -12.45
CA CYS A 44 1.07 -3.29 -11.76
C CYS A 44 1.55 -4.62 -12.36
N PRO A 45 2.33 -4.58 -13.44
CA PRO A 45 2.71 -5.81 -14.15
C PRO A 45 3.74 -6.65 -13.43
N SER A 46 4.47 -6.08 -12.47
CA SER A 46 5.47 -6.85 -11.73
C SER A 46 5.67 -6.27 -10.34
N ALA A 47 6.07 -7.13 -9.42
CA ALA A 47 6.35 -6.75 -8.05
C ALA A 47 7.41 -7.67 -7.47
N THR A 48 8.27 -7.12 -6.62
CA THR A 48 9.21 -7.91 -5.82
C THR A 48 9.06 -7.47 -4.37
N ASN A 49 9.32 -8.38 -3.44
CA ASN A 49 9.11 -8.07 -2.03
C ASN A 49 10.05 -8.88 -1.16
N ASP A 50 10.94 -8.18 -0.43
CA ASP A 50 11.82 -8.80 0.54
C ASP A 50 11.28 -8.39 1.91
N LEU A 51 10.35 -9.18 2.44
CA LEU A 51 9.55 -8.81 3.61
C LEU A 51 10.31 -9.02 4.90
N ARG A 52 11.17 -8.08 5.23
CA ARG A 52 11.95 -8.07 6.48
C ARG A 52 12.43 -6.65 6.72
N ILE A 53 12.77 -6.35 7.97
CA ILE A 53 13.34 -5.04 8.30
C ILE A 53 14.64 -4.87 7.49
N GLY A 54 14.75 -3.75 6.80
CA GLY A 54 15.86 -3.48 5.90
C GLY A 54 15.69 -4.06 4.49
N GLY A 55 14.66 -4.88 4.28
CA GLY A 55 14.38 -5.43 2.96
C GLY A 55 13.72 -4.41 2.06
N LYS A 56 13.80 -4.62 0.76
CA LYS A 56 13.29 -3.67 -0.23
C LYS A 56 12.13 -4.29 -1.00
N PHE A 57 11.14 -3.46 -1.32
CA PHE A 57 10.08 -3.89 -2.23
C PHE A 57 10.05 -2.96 -3.43
N THR A 58 9.60 -3.48 -4.56
CA THR A 58 9.41 -2.68 -5.78
C THR A 58 8.15 -3.16 -6.47
N SER A 59 7.26 -2.21 -6.80
CA SER A 59 6.08 -2.48 -7.61
C SER A 59 6.15 -1.61 -8.84
N ARG A 60 6.09 -2.21 -10.04
CA ARG A 60 6.06 -1.44 -11.26
C ARG A 60 4.64 -0.92 -11.47
N MET A 61 4.49 0.39 -11.54
CA MET A 61 3.21 1.05 -11.74
C MET A 61 3.24 1.70 -13.11
N GLU A 62 2.29 1.34 -13.99
CA GLU A 62 2.30 1.95 -15.32
C GLU A 62 0.91 2.08 -15.91
N ALA A 63 0.75 3.08 -16.75
CA ALA A 63 -0.47 3.26 -17.52
C ALA A 63 -0.55 2.15 -18.56
N LYS A 64 -1.75 1.59 -18.75
CA LYS A 64 -1.95 0.50 -19.70
C LYS A 64 -1.64 0.89 -21.13
N ASP A 65 -1.76 2.18 -21.46
CA ASP A 65 -1.47 2.67 -22.82
C ASP A 65 0.02 2.96 -23.02
N GLY A 66 0.85 2.72 -22.02
CA GLY A 66 2.29 2.93 -22.13
C GLY A 66 2.75 4.38 -22.03
N SER A 67 1.85 5.31 -21.73
CA SER A 67 2.19 6.73 -21.71
C SER A 67 3.05 7.14 -20.52
N PHE A 68 3.01 6.38 -19.43
CA PHE A 68 3.74 6.75 -18.22
C PHE A 68 3.95 5.52 -17.33
N GLY A 69 5.03 5.52 -16.58
CA GLY A 69 5.27 4.46 -15.61
C GLY A 69 6.39 4.84 -14.68
N PHE A 70 6.43 4.17 -13.52
CA PHE A 70 7.46 4.38 -12.52
C PHE A 70 7.55 3.16 -11.61
N ASP A 71 8.65 3.06 -10.88
CA ASP A 71 8.81 2.02 -9.87
C ASP A 71 8.46 2.60 -8.51
N PHE A 72 7.44 2.04 -7.87
CA PHE A 72 7.08 2.40 -6.52
C PHE A 72 7.87 1.48 -5.60
N GLU A 73 8.80 2.03 -4.83
CA GLU A 73 9.69 1.21 -4.04
C GLU A 73 10.00 1.83 -2.69
N GLY A 74 10.36 1.00 -1.75
CA GLY A 74 10.68 1.44 -0.41
C GLY A 74 11.48 0.39 0.34
N VAL A 75 11.90 0.76 1.55
CA VAL A 75 12.64 -0.12 2.43
C VAL A 75 11.85 -0.28 3.72
N TYR A 76 11.65 -1.52 4.14
CA TYR A 76 10.88 -1.80 5.37
C TYR A 76 11.65 -1.34 6.60
N THR A 77 10.94 -0.61 7.46
CA THR A 77 11.49 -0.18 8.75
C THR A 77 10.91 -0.99 9.90
N ASP A 78 9.77 -1.64 9.68
CA ASP A 78 9.18 -2.54 10.67
C ASP A 78 8.30 -3.57 9.97
N VAL A 79 8.38 -4.82 10.44
CA VAL A 79 7.55 -5.91 9.92
C VAL A 79 7.19 -6.80 11.11
N VAL A 80 5.91 -6.81 11.47
CA VAL A 80 5.39 -7.67 12.53
C VAL A 80 4.28 -8.51 11.91
N GLU A 81 4.53 -9.78 11.75
CA GLU A 81 3.61 -10.67 11.02
C GLU A 81 2.19 -10.58 11.54
N HIS A 82 1.25 -10.42 10.62
CA HIS A 82 -0.19 -10.30 10.89
C HIS A 82 -0.57 -9.06 11.72
N LYS A 83 0.35 -8.10 11.88
CA LYS A 83 0.07 -6.91 12.69
C LYS A 83 0.45 -5.60 12.04
N GLN A 84 1.67 -5.48 11.54
CA GLN A 84 2.15 -4.17 11.07
C GLN A 84 3.24 -4.29 10.02
N ILE A 85 3.15 -3.41 9.05
CA ILE A 85 4.22 -3.18 8.09
C ILE A 85 4.47 -1.68 8.08
N ALA A 86 5.73 -1.28 8.17
CA ALA A 86 6.10 0.13 8.01
C ALA A 86 7.28 0.21 7.06
N TYR A 87 7.32 1.26 6.26
CA TYR A 87 8.41 1.44 5.31
C TYR A 87 8.66 2.91 5.03
N ALA A 88 9.84 3.19 4.49
CA ALA A 88 10.23 4.52 4.05
C ALA A 88 10.41 4.50 2.54
N LEU A 89 9.86 5.52 1.88
CA LEU A 89 10.04 5.71 0.45
C LEU A 89 11.36 6.42 0.17
N GLY A 90 11.75 6.50 -1.10
CA GLY A 90 13.06 7.06 -1.45
C GLY A 90 13.29 8.51 -1.05
N ASP A 91 12.22 9.27 -0.84
CA ASP A 91 12.30 10.67 -0.41
C ASP A 91 12.04 10.84 1.09
N ASP A 92 12.20 9.75 1.84
CA ASP A 92 12.02 9.70 3.30
C ASP A 92 10.57 9.84 3.78
N ARG A 93 9.59 9.85 2.89
CA ARG A 93 8.19 9.76 3.31
C ARG A 93 7.96 8.38 3.92
N LYS A 94 7.17 8.32 4.97
CA LYS A 94 6.93 7.09 5.70
C LYS A 94 5.49 6.61 5.53
N VAL A 95 5.32 5.29 5.55
CA VAL A 95 4.01 4.66 5.45
C VAL A 95 3.94 3.58 6.51
N GLU A 96 2.80 3.49 7.16
CA GLU A 96 2.56 2.47 8.18
C GLU A 96 1.21 1.81 7.89
N VAL A 97 1.19 0.48 7.86
CA VAL A 97 -0.02 -0.28 7.61
C VAL A 97 -0.24 -1.19 8.80
N ASN A 98 -1.38 -1.05 9.46
CA ASN A 98 -1.73 -1.87 10.61
C ASN A 98 -2.91 -2.77 10.29
N PHE A 99 -2.82 -4.03 10.74
CA PHE A 99 -3.83 -5.05 10.50
C PHE A 99 -4.46 -5.42 11.83
N TYR A 100 -5.79 -5.35 11.92
CA TYR A 100 -6.52 -5.68 13.14
C TYR A 100 -7.55 -6.75 12.84
N ALA A 101 -7.45 -7.88 13.56
CA ALA A 101 -8.45 -8.95 13.43
C ALA A 101 -9.73 -8.51 14.15
N GLU A 102 -10.87 -8.59 13.46
CA GLU A 102 -12.17 -8.24 14.00
C GLU A 102 -13.14 -9.34 13.64
N ASN A 103 -13.31 -10.30 14.52
CA ASN A 103 -14.09 -11.52 14.26
C ASN A 103 -13.45 -12.27 13.07
N ASN A 104 -14.18 -12.48 12.00
CA ASN A 104 -13.63 -13.14 10.81
C ASN A 104 -13.24 -12.15 9.73
N ALA A 105 -13.12 -10.88 10.09
CA ALA A 105 -12.74 -9.82 9.16
C ALA A 105 -11.43 -9.20 9.61
N THR A 106 -10.85 -8.38 8.73
CA THR A 106 -9.61 -7.68 9.03
C THR A 106 -9.79 -6.21 8.70
N ARG A 107 -9.53 -5.35 9.68
CA ARG A 107 -9.49 -3.91 9.44
C ARG A 107 -8.05 -3.54 9.12
N VAL A 108 -7.85 -2.92 7.97
CA VAL A 108 -6.53 -2.48 7.51
C VAL A 108 -6.50 -0.96 7.57
N VAL A 109 -5.58 -0.41 8.35
CA VAL A 109 -5.46 1.04 8.55
C VAL A 109 -4.10 1.46 8.04
N GLU A 110 -4.09 2.36 7.07
CA GLU A 110 -2.85 2.80 6.44
C GLU A 110 -2.67 4.30 6.66
N THR A 111 -1.51 4.70 7.20
CA THR A 111 -1.16 6.10 7.40
C THR A 111 0.07 6.40 6.57
N PHE A 112 -0.01 7.43 5.75
CA PHE A 112 1.12 7.79 4.90
C PHE A 112 1.41 9.29 4.99
N ASP A 113 2.67 9.64 4.74
CA ASP A 113 3.11 11.03 4.65
C ASP A 113 2.76 11.54 3.25
N ALA A 114 1.95 12.58 3.18
CA ALA A 114 1.60 13.17 1.89
C ALA A 114 2.82 13.89 1.30
N GLU A 115 2.98 13.79 -0.01
CA GLU A 115 4.00 14.59 -0.68
C GLU A 115 3.44 16.02 -0.84
N ASN A 116 4.30 16.95 -1.22
CA ASN A 116 3.89 18.37 -1.20
C ASN A 116 3.64 18.96 -2.58
N GLN A 117 3.57 18.14 -3.61
CA GLN A 117 3.33 18.63 -4.97
C GLN A 117 1.90 18.52 -5.42
N ASN A 118 1.15 17.59 -4.87
CA ASN A 118 -0.26 17.37 -5.22
C ASN A 118 -1.16 17.67 -4.04
N ASP A 119 -2.41 17.96 -4.36
CA ASP A 119 -3.42 18.20 -3.32
C ASP A 119 -3.55 16.98 -2.41
N VAL A 120 -3.66 17.22 -1.10
CA VAL A 120 -3.75 16.14 -0.11
C VAL A 120 -4.97 15.25 -0.35
N GLU A 121 -6.11 15.85 -0.70
CA GLU A 121 -7.32 15.05 -0.94
C GLU A 121 -7.21 14.22 -2.21
N MET A 122 -6.47 14.67 -3.20
CA MET A 122 -6.22 13.89 -4.39
C MET A 122 -5.35 12.67 -4.06
N GLN A 123 -4.34 12.86 -3.22
CA GLN A 123 -3.50 11.75 -2.75
C GLN A 123 -4.32 10.77 -1.92
N ARG A 124 -5.14 11.27 -1.01
CA ARG A 124 -6.02 10.42 -0.19
C ARG A 124 -6.89 9.54 -1.09
N GLY A 125 -7.49 10.13 -2.11
CA GLY A 125 -8.35 9.40 -3.05
C GLY A 125 -7.62 8.32 -3.81
N GLY A 126 -6.39 8.59 -4.26
CA GLY A 126 -5.59 7.62 -4.98
C GLY A 126 -5.17 6.44 -4.11
N TRP A 127 -4.69 6.73 -2.91
CA TRP A 127 -4.27 5.68 -1.98
C TRP A 127 -5.48 4.85 -1.52
N GLN A 128 -6.63 5.52 -1.28
CA GLN A 128 -7.86 4.82 -0.90
C GLN A 128 -8.35 3.91 -2.03
N ALA A 129 -8.21 4.33 -3.29
CA ALA A 129 -8.62 3.52 -4.43
C ALA A 129 -7.80 2.23 -4.50
N ILE A 130 -6.50 2.30 -4.23
CA ILE A 130 -5.65 1.13 -4.20
C ILE A 130 -6.08 0.21 -3.05
N LEU A 131 -6.35 0.77 -1.88
CA LEU A 131 -6.79 0.00 -0.72
C LEU A 131 -8.14 -0.68 -0.99
N ASN A 132 -9.04 0.00 -1.69
CA ASN A 132 -10.32 -0.59 -2.08
C ASN A 132 -10.14 -1.74 -3.08
N ASN A 133 -9.16 -1.65 -3.97
CA ASN A 133 -8.83 -2.73 -4.88
C ASN A 133 -8.29 -3.94 -4.12
N PHE A 134 -7.49 -3.70 -3.09
CA PHE A 134 -7.01 -4.77 -2.23
C PHE A 134 -8.19 -5.54 -1.61
N LYS A 135 -9.16 -4.80 -1.07
CA LYS A 135 -10.34 -5.41 -0.48
C LYS A 135 -11.08 -6.27 -1.50
N LYS A 136 -11.29 -5.74 -2.71
CA LYS A 136 -11.97 -6.49 -3.77
C LYS A 136 -11.22 -7.77 -4.13
N HIS A 137 -9.91 -7.68 -4.24
CA HIS A 137 -9.09 -8.84 -4.61
C HIS A 137 -9.16 -9.93 -3.54
N VAL A 138 -9.02 -9.55 -2.28
CA VAL A 138 -9.06 -10.52 -1.18
C VAL A 138 -10.43 -11.20 -1.10
N GLU A 139 -11.50 -10.40 -1.19
CA GLU A 139 -12.86 -10.94 -1.04
C GLU A 139 -13.32 -11.75 -2.26
N GLY A 140 -12.75 -11.50 -3.42
CA GLY A 140 -13.09 -12.22 -4.64
C GLY A 140 -12.28 -13.49 -4.86
N ASN A 141 -11.35 -13.77 -3.98
CA ASN A 141 -10.47 -14.93 -4.08
C ASN A 141 -10.38 -15.71 -2.75
#